data_a6cfdbb4d460eb6e9d60df9fc67d031f
#
_entry.id   a6cfdbb4d460eb6e9d60df9fc67d031f
#
_cell.length_a   1.000
_cell.length_b   1.000
_cell.length_c   1.000
_cell.angle_alpha   90.00
_cell.angle_beta   90.00
_cell.angle_gamma   90.00
#
_symmetry.space_group_name_H-M   'P 1'
#
loop_
_entity.id
_entity.type
_entity.pdbx_description
1 polymer ?
#
loop_
_entity_poly.entity_id
_entity_poly.type
_entity_poly.pdbx_seq_one_letter_code
_entity_poly.pdbx_strand_id
1 'polypeptide(L)'
;LRILQALPALYSGGVERGTVEFAADLVKRGHESFVVSKGGPMAEQLRGQGSKHIFMPIHRKNPASFGQILPMRKLLLELKPDIVHVRSRMPAWIIFLALKSIPKRERPAVVSTFHGMYSVTPYSAIMTRADHIIAVSQCVRDYVMNNYPVPAEKLTVIQRGVDVDAFHQRELSQQWLDRWFRQYPQLAGKKIIMMPGRISRWKGQLDFLAMMAKLVRERPDCHGIIVGGAEPGKEHFLDELEKERSRLDLTEKVSFLGQRNDMTNLYLLSDVVCHMSTKPEPFGRTVTEALASGTPVVAYNRGGAAETLQACFREGLVAPDNVDEFAQAVSRMLDAGPPAIEIPYRFRLEAQTEASLAVYETVLQNTAGRS
;
A
#
# COMPACT_ATOMS: atom_id res chain seq x y z
N LEU A 1 -8.27 -24.34 1.65
CA LEU A 1 -9.04 -23.60 0.63
C LEU A 1 -8.21 -23.39 -0.63
N ARG A 2 -8.91 -23.34 -1.77
CA ARG A 2 -8.39 -22.84 -3.06
C ARG A 2 -8.78 -21.38 -3.22
N ILE A 3 -7.80 -20.48 -3.24
CA ILE A 3 -8.04 -19.04 -3.25
C ILE A 3 -7.43 -18.44 -4.52
N LEU A 4 -8.28 -17.83 -5.36
CA LEU A 4 -7.87 -17.12 -6.57
C LEU A 4 -7.93 -15.61 -6.33
N GLN A 5 -6.78 -14.95 -6.24
CA GLN A 5 -6.68 -13.49 -6.20
C GLN A 5 -6.61 -12.92 -7.62
N ALA A 6 -7.34 -11.84 -7.88
CA ALA A 6 -7.37 -11.20 -9.20
C ALA A 6 -7.02 -9.72 -9.14
N LEU A 7 -5.95 -9.32 -9.84
CA LEU A 7 -5.48 -7.94 -9.93
C LEU A 7 -4.94 -7.64 -11.35
N PRO A 8 -4.78 -6.34 -11.72
CA PRO A 8 -4.37 -5.96 -13.08
C PRO A 8 -2.99 -6.46 -13.47
N ALA A 9 -1.99 -6.29 -12.60
CA ALA A 9 -0.58 -6.58 -12.87
C ALA A 9 0.18 -6.80 -11.55
N LEU A 10 1.43 -7.24 -11.61
CA LEU A 10 2.35 -7.48 -10.48
C LEU A 10 3.62 -6.61 -10.65
N TYR A 11 3.42 -5.28 -10.77
CA TYR A 11 4.51 -4.31 -10.77
C TYR A 11 4.85 -3.85 -9.33
N SER A 12 5.43 -2.67 -9.18
CA SER A 12 5.76 -2.09 -7.87
C SER A 12 4.61 -1.21 -7.37
N GLY A 13 3.79 -1.70 -6.46
CA GLY A 13 2.71 -0.93 -5.85
C GLY A 13 2.26 -1.55 -4.54
N GLY A 14 1.56 -0.79 -3.72
CA GLY A 14 1.09 -1.28 -2.43
C GLY A 14 0.10 -2.44 -2.55
N VAL A 15 -0.76 -2.46 -3.58
CA VAL A 15 -1.72 -3.55 -3.82
C VAL A 15 -1.00 -4.81 -4.25
N GLU A 16 -0.05 -4.67 -5.18
CA GLU A 16 0.73 -5.75 -5.76
C GLU A 16 1.58 -6.44 -4.69
N ARG A 17 2.34 -5.66 -3.92
CA ARG A 17 3.15 -6.16 -2.81
C ARG A 17 2.29 -6.88 -1.77
N GLY A 18 1.20 -6.25 -1.31
CA GLY A 18 0.29 -6.87 -0.36
C GLY A 18 -0.41 -8.12 -0.90
N THR A 19 -0.56 -8.26 -2.23
CA THR A 19 -1.08 -9.49 -2.84
C THR A 19 -0.05 -10.62 -2.77
N VAL A 20 1.22 -10.33 -3.03
CA VAL A 20 2.31 -11.30 -2.98
C VAL A 20 2.57 -11.77 -1.55
N GLU A 21 2.61 -10.85 -0.59
CA GLU A 21 2.78 -11.16 0.84
C GLU A 21 1.63 -12.02 1.37
N PHE A 22 0.40 -11.63 1.08
CA PHE A 22 -0.79 -12.41 1.46
C PHE A 22 -0.81 -13.79 0.80
N ALA A 23 -0.42 -13.90 -0.48
CA ALA A 23 -0.31 -15.17 -1.18
C ALA A 23 0.72 -16.10 -0.53
N ALA A 24 1.86 -15.57 -0.11
CA ALA A 24 2.90 -16.34 0.58
C ALA A 24 2.42 -16.84 1.95
N ASP A 25 1.70 -16.01 2.71
CA ASP A 25 1.17 -16.42 4.01
C ASP A 25 0.04 -17.46 3.88
N LEU A 26 -0.80 -17.37 2.85
CA LEU A 26 -1.78 -18.41 2.51
C LEU A 26 -1.11 -19.77 2.26
N VAL A 27 -0.01 -19.79 1.50
CA VAL A 27 0.75 -21.02 1.23
C VAL A 27 1.36 -21.58 2.51
N LYS A 28 1.96 -20.74 3.36
CA LYS A 28 2.50 -21.15 4.68
C LYS A 28 1.44 -21.81 5.56
N ARG A 29 0.19 -21.37 5.45
CA ARG A 29 -0.96 -21.91 6.20
C ARG A 29 -1.60 -23.12 5.54
N GLY A 30 -1.03 -23.66 4.46
CA GLY A 30 -1.50 -24.87 3.78
C GLY A 30 -2.67 -24.65 2.81
N HIS A 31 -2.94 -23.42 2.38
CA HIS A 31 -3.94 -23.12 1.37
C HIS A 31 -3.35 -23.16 -0.05
N GLU A 32 -4.14 -23.53 -1.04
CA GLU A 32 -3.77 -23.41 -2.45
C GLU A 32 -3.98 -21.95 -2.91
N SER A 33 -2.89 -21.25 -3.19
CA SER A 33 -2.90 -19.85 -3.61
C SER A 33 -2.65 -19.71 -5.10
N PHE A 34 -3.57 -19.01 -5.76
CA PHE A 34 -3.51 -18.68 -7.19
C PHE A 34 -3.65 -17.17 -7.35
N VAL A 35 -2.88 -16.59 -8.28
CA VAL A 35 -2.97 -15.19 -8.62
C VAL A 35 -3.08 -15.02 -10.12
N VAL A 36 -4.19 -14.42 -10.58
CA VAL A 36 -4.40 -14.10 -12.00
C VAL A 36 -4.14 -12.62 -12.26
N SER A 37 -3.25 -12.35 -13.21
CA SER A 37 -2.88 -10.99 -13.63
C SER A 37 -2.16 -11.00 -14.98
N LYS A 38 -1.91 -9.80 -15.54
CA LYS A 38 -1.01 -9.62 -16.70
C LYS A 38 0.45 -10.01 -16.41
N GLY A 39 0.81 -10.31 -15.16
CA GLY A 39 2.21 -10.51 -14.75
C GLY A 39 2.93 -9.20 -14.40
N GLY A 40 4.24 -9.27 -14.26
CA GLY A 40 5.14 -8.21 -13.87
C GLY A 40 6.31 -8.74 -13.05
N PRO A 41 7.28 -7.90 -12.65
CA PRO A 41 8.50 -8.33 -11.95
C PRO A 41 8.25 -9.15 -10.68
N MET A 42 7.16 -8.87 -9.95
CA MET A 42 6.84 -9.61 -8.71
C MET A 42 6.23 -11.00 -8.96
N ALA A 43 5.93 -11.38 -10.21
CA ALA A 43 5.37 -12.70 -10.51
C ALA A 43 6.37 -13.83 -10.24
N GLU A 44 7.67 -13.58 -10.38
CA GLU A 44 8.72 -14.55 -10.05
C GLU A 44 8.83 -14.77 -8.54
N GLN A 45 8.85 -13.69 -7.76
CA GLN A 45 8.80 -13.76 -6.30
C GLN A 45 7.58 -14.56 -5.82
N LEU A 46 6.41 -14.27 -6.35
CA LEU A 46 5.16 -14.97 -6.01
C LEU A 46 5.26 -16.48 -6.26
N ARG A 47 5.82 -16.88 -7.41
CA ARG A 47 6.04 -18.30 -7.74
C ARG A 47 7.08 -18.95 -6.81
N GLY A 48 8.17 -18.26 -6.54
CA GLY A 48 9.21 -18.72 -5.61
C GLY A 48 8.71 -18.93 -4.17
N GLN A 49 7.63 -18.24 -3.79
CA GLN A 49 6.95 -18.39 -2.50
C GLN A 49 5.82 -19.46 -2.52
N GLY A 50 5.69 -20.24 -3.58
CA GLY A 50 4.77 -21.37 -3.69
C GLY A 50 3.37 -21.04 -4.21
N SER A 51 3.05 -19.80 -4.53
CA SER A 51 1.78 -19.43 -5.15
C SER A 51 1.84 -19.59 -6.67
N LYS A 52 0.72 -19.97 -7.30
CA LYS A 52 0.65 -20.18 -8.75
C LYS A 52 0.20 -18.90 -9.45
N HIS A 53 1.05 -18.35 -10.32
CA HIS A 53 0.67 -17.23 -11.18
C HIS A 53 0.05 -17.71 -12.49
N ILE A 54 -1.11 -17.14 -12.82
CA ILE A 54 -1.85 -17.39 -14.07
C ILE A 54 -1.82 -16.11 -14.90
N PHE A 55 -1.18 -16.16 -16.06
CA PHE A 55 -1.14 -15.02 -16.95
C PHE A 55 -2.48 -14.82 -17.65
N MET A 56 -3.08 -13.62 -17.46
CA MET A 56 -4.28 -13.19 -18.16
C MET A 56 -4.30 -11.65 -18.25
N PRO A 57 -4.42 -11.04 -19.44
CA PRO A 57 -4.34 -9.58 -19.61
C PRO A 57 -5.63 -8.86 -19.20
N ILE A 58 -5.99 -8.92 -17.92
CA ILE A 58 -7.20 -8.33 -17.32
C ILE A 58 -6.98 -6.91 -16.78
N HIS A 59 -6.00 -6.18 -17.31
CA HIS A 59 -5.55 -4.88 -16.78
C HIS A 59 -6.11 -3.67 -17.52
N ARG A 60 -6.41 -3.80 -18.82
CA ARG A 60 -6.79 -2.66 -19.67
C ARG A 60 -8.25 -2.28 -19.50
N LYS A 61 -8.52 -0.96 -19.41
CA LYS A 61 -9.87 -0.40 -19.38
C LYS A 61 -10.38 -0.15 -20.80
N ASN A 62 -10.38 -1.18 -21.62
CA ASN A 62 -10.87 -1.11 -23.00
C ASN A 62 -11.73 -2.33 -23.36
N PRO A 63 -12.52 -2.27 -24.44
CA PRO A 63 -13.39 -3.37 -24.87
C PRO A 63 -12.65 -4.70 -25.10
N ALA A 64 -11.38 -4.67 -25.52
CA ALA A 64 -10.59 -5.89 -25.76
C ALA A 64 -10.40 -6.73 -24.49
N SER A 65 -10.42 -6.13 -23.29
CA SER A 65 -10.35 -6.87 -22.03
C SER A 65 -11.57 -7.78 -21.80
N PHE A 66 -12.72 -7.46 -22.37
CA PHE A 66 -13.91 -8.33 -22.30
C PHE A 66 -13.74 -9.63 -23.09
N GLY A 67 -12.79 -9.72 -24.03
CA GLY A 67 -12.36 -10.97 -24.63
C GLY A 67 -11.81 -11.99 -23.62
N GLN A 68 -11.45 -11.56 -22.41
CA GLN A 68 -11.00 -12.43 -21.32
C GLN A 68 -12.14 -13.10 -20.53
N ILE A 69 -13.40 -12.80 -20.82
CA ILE A 69 -14.56 -13.38 -20.10
C ILE A 69 -14.63 -14.90 -20.30
N LEU A 70 -14.52 -15.39 -21.52
CA LEU A 70 -14.55 -16.83 -21.83
C LEU A 70 -13.32 -17.57 -21.27
N PRO A 71 -12.08 -17.07 -21.44
CA PRO A 71 -10.92 -17.64 -20.75
C PRO A 71 -11.07 -17.67 -19.23
N MET A 72 -11.59 -16.59 -18.62
CA MET A 72 -11.85 -16.54 -17.17
C MET A 72 -12.91 -17.56 -16.74
N ARG A 73 -14.01 -17.71 -17.50
CA ARG A 73 -15.01 -18.73 -17.25
C ARG A 73 -14.40 -20.12 -17.26
N LYS A 74 -13.59 -20.43 -18.29
CA LYS A 74 -12.89 -21.72 -18.40
C LYS A 74 -11.99 -21.95 -17.20
N LEU A 75 -11.17 -20.96 -16.82
CA LEU A 75 -10.30 -21.02 -15.65
C LEU A 75 -11.07 -21.31 -14.36
N LEU A 76 -12.20 -20.64 -14.13
CA LEU A 76 -13.02 -20.83 -12.93
C LEU A 76 -13.61 -22.25 -12.86
N LEU A 77 -14.06 -22.80 -13.99
CA LEU A 77 -14.62 -24.16 -14.06
C LEU A 77 -13.55 -25.25 -13.89
N GLU A 78 -12.34 -25.03 -14.41
CA GLU A 78 -11.22 -25.96 -14.28
C GLU A 78 -10.58 -25.92 -12.90
N LEU A 79 -10.32 -24.72 -12.40
CA LEU A 79 -9.65 -24.50 -11.11
C LEU A 79 -10.57 -24.81 -9.93
N LYS A 80 -11.88 -24.53 -10.06
CA LYS A 80 -12.89 -24.66 -9.01
C LYS A 80 -12.41 -24.03 -7.69
N PRO A 81 -12.07 -22.72 -7.68
CA PRO A 81 -11.65 -22.07 -6.45
C PRO A 81 -12.82 -21.99 -5.46
N ASP A 82 -12.54 -22.10 -4.17
CA ASP A 82 -13.54 -21.86 -3.12
C ASP A 82 -13.85 -20.36 -3.06
N ILE A 83 -12.80 -19.54 -3.15
CA ILE A 83 -12.86 -18.09 -3.06
C ILE A 83 -12.21 -17.43 -4.28
N VAL A 84 -12.89 -16.45 -4.85
CA VAL A 84 -12.30 -15.49 -5.77
C VAL A 84 -12.20 -14.13 -5.08
N HIS A 85 -10.98 -13.67 -4.83
CA HIS A 85 -10.72 -12.38 -4.19
C HIS A 85 -10.34 -11.32 -5.22
N VAL A 86 -11.26 -10.42 -5.54
CA VAL A 86 -11.05 -9.33 -6.51
C VAL A 86 -10.42 -8.12 -5.82
N ARG A 87 -9.29 -7.67 -6.36
CA ARG A 87 -8.51 -6.56 -5.79
C ARG A 87 -8.54 -5.30 -6.65
N SER A 88 -9.29 -5.32 -7.76
CA SER A 88 -9.41 -4.16 -8.65
C SER A 88 -10.65 -4.27 -9.54
N ARG A 89 -11.11 -3.12 -9.99
CA ARG A 89 -12.37 -2.94 -10.73
C ARG A 89 -12.43 -3.70 -12.05
N MET A 90 -11.38 -3.64 -12.88
CA MET A 90 -11.41 -4.31 -14.19
C MET A 90 -11.40 -5.85 -14.08
N PRO A 91 -10.53 -6.47 -13.25
CA PRO A 91 -10.65 -7.89 -12.93
C PRO A 91 -12.03 -8.27 -12.38
N ALA A 92 -12.63 -7.42 -11.51
CA ALA A 92 -13.97 -7.65 -11.00
C ALA A 92 -15.01 -7.72 -12.13
N TRP A 93 -15.00 -6.79 -13.08
CA TRP A 93 -15.91 -6.82 -14.24
C TRP A 93 -15.82 -8.11 -15.02
N ILE A 94 -14.59 -8.56 -15.33
CA ILE A 94 -14.36 -9.80 -16.11
C ILE A 94 -14.88 -11.01 -15.33
N ILE A 95 -14.57 -11.10 -14.03
CA ILE A 95 -15.01 -12.20 -13.17
C ILE A 95 -16.52 -12.23 -13.03
N PHE A 96 -17.18 -11.12 -12.71
CA PHE A 96 -18.64 -11.09 -12.57
C PHE A 96 -19.37 -11.41 -13.87
N LEU A 97 -18.84 -10.99 -15.02
CA LEU A 97 -19.43 -11.36 -16.31
C LEU A 97 -19.21 -12.84 -16.63
N ALA A 98 -18.05 -13.43 -16.31
CA ALA A 98 -17.80 -14.84 -16.45
C ALA A 98 -18.74 -15.67 -15.56
N LEU A 99 -18.93 -15.27 -14.31
CA LEU A 99 -19.82 -15.93 -13.35
C LEU A 99 -21.29 -15.94 -13.80
N LYS A 100 -21.75 -14.95 -14.56
CA LYS A 100 -23.13 -14.95 -15.09
C LYS A 100 -23.45 -16.17 -15.95
N SER A 101 -22.47 -16.72 -16.64
CA SER A 101 -22.60 -17.91 -17.50
C SER A 101 -22.28 -19.24 -16.80
N ILE A 102 -21.98 -19.22 -15.50
CA ILE A 102 -21.76 -20.41 -14.66
C ILE A 102 -23.01 -20.64 -13.81
N PRO A 103 -23.51 -21.88 -13.69
CA PRO A 103 -24.63 -22.22 -12.81
C PRO A 103 -24.36 -21.77 -11.37
N LYS A 104 -25.36 -21.24 -10.66
CA LYS A 104 -25.16 -20.65 -9.31
C LYS A 104 -24.47 -21.61 -8.35
N ARG A 105 -24.83 -22.90 -8.35
CA ARG A 105 -24.25 -23.96 -7.51
C ARG A 105 -22.75 -24.25 -7.75
N GLU A 106 -22.24 -23.82 -8.91
CA GLU A 106 -20.85 -24.07 -9.31
C GLU A 106 -19.99 -22.79 -9.20
N ARG A 107 -20.59 -21.68 -8.74
CA ARG A 107 -19.88 -20.40 -8.59
C ARG A 107 -19.07 -20.40 -7.31
N PRO A 108 -17.80 -19.95 -7.37
CA PRO A 108 -17.05 -19.63 -6.16
C PRO A 108 -17.68 -18.47 -5.40
N ALA A 109 -17.44 -18.38 -4.12
CA ALA A 109 -17.73 -17.18 -3.36
C ALA A 109 -16.78 -16.03 -3.77
N VAL A 110 -17.30 -14.83 -3.81
CA VAL A 110 -16.53 -13.65 -4.26
C VAL A 110 -16.35 -12.67 -3.12
N VAL A 111 -15.10 -12.33 -2.81
CA VAL A 111 -14.72 -11.27 -1.87
C VAL A 111 -14.03 -10.14 -2.64
N SER A 112 -14.31 -8.90 -2.29
CA SER A 112 -13.62 -7.74 -2.88
C SER A 112 -12.86 -6.96 -1.83
N THR A 113 -11.72 -6.35 -2.19
CA THR A 113 -11.06 -5.38 -1.32
C THR A 113 -11.04 -3.99 -1.96
N PHE A 114 -11.55 -3.02 -1.22
CA PHE A 114 -11.39 -1.61 -1.56
C PHE A 114 -10.03 -1.13 -1.06
N HIS A 115 -9.10 -0.97 -1.99
CA HIS A 115 -7.75 -0.46 -1.73
C HIS A 115 -7.64 1.07 -1.85
N GLY A 116 -8.74 1.74 -2.11
CA GLY A 116 -8.77 3.18 -2.28
C GLY A 116 -10.19 3.74 -2.34
N MET A 117 -10.28 5.05 -2.27
CA MET A 117 -11.49 5.82 -2.49
C MET A 117 -11.70 6.01 -3.99
N TYR A 118 -12.35 5.04 -4.62
CA TYR A 118 -12.60 5.05 -6.06
C TYR A 118 -13.64 6.10 -6.42
N SER A 119 -13.54 6.69 -7.62
CA SER A 119 -14.58 7.57 -8.15
C SER A 119 -15.96 6.88 -8.11
N VAL A 120 -16.98 7.57 -7.63
CA VAL A 120 -18.35 7.05 -7.52
C VAL A 120 -18.97 7.00 -8.91
N THR A 121 -18.88 5.85 -9.55
CA THR A 121 -19.36 5.59 -10.91
C THR A 121 -19.91 4.15 -11.01
N PRO A 122 -20.79 3.84 -11.99
CA PRO A 122 -21.22 2.47 -12.26
C PRO A 122 -20.04 1.49 -12.47
N TYR A 123 -18.94 1.99 -13.05
CA TYR A 123 -17.72 1.20 -13.23
C TYR A 123 -17.09 0.78 -11.89
N SER A 124 -17.07 1.68 -10.91
CA SER A 124 -16.49 1.38 -9.59
C SER A 124 -17.45 0.58 -8.69
N ALA A 125 -18.77 0.75 -8.89
CA ALA A 125 -19.79 0.02 -8.14
C ALA A 125 -19.72 -1.51 -8.32
N ILE A 126 -19.01 -2.01 -9.33
CA ILE A 126 -18.79 -3.45 -9.51
C ILE A 126 -18.17 -4.11 -8.28
N MET A 127 -17.32 -3.40 -7.56
CA MET A 127 -16.65 -3.90 -6.36
C MET A 127 -17.64 -4.21 -5.22
N THR A 128 -18.81 -3.57 -5.21
CA THR A 128 -19.82 -3.80 -4.18
C THR A 128 -20.71 -5.03 -4.44
N ARG A 129 -20.54 -5.66 -5.61
CA ARG A 129 -21.31 -6.86 -5.99
C ARG A 129 -20.77 -8.16 -5.40
N ALA A 130 -19.57 -8.14 -4.81
CA ALA A 130 -19.01 -9.29 -4.12
C ALA A 130 -19.94 -9.79 -3.00
N ASP A 131 -19.81 -11.03 -2.58
CA ASP A 131 -20.56 -11.58 -1.45
C ASP A 131 -20.16 -10.90 -0.15
N HIS A 132 -18.89 -10.49 -0.02
CA HIS A 132 -18.38 -9.67 1.09
C HIS A 132 -17.33 -8.67 0.60
N ILE A 133 -17.21 -7.57 1.33
CA ILE A 133 -16.30 -6.46 1.01
C ILE A 133 -15.33 -6.27 2.16
N ILE A 134 -14.04 -6.13 1.85
CA ILE A 134 -13.00 -5.75 2.79
C ILE A 134 -12.61 -4.29 2.50
N ALA A 135 -12.64 -3.44 3.52
CA ALA A 135 -12.06 -2.10 3.49
C ALA A 135 -10.70 -2.11 4.20
N VAL A 136 -9.68 -1.47 3.61
CA VAL A 136 -8.31 -1.50 4.16
C VAL A 136 -8.09 -0.57 5.35
N SER A 137 -9.08 0.25 5.71
CA SER A 137 -9.07 1.18 6.83
C SER A 137 -10.50 1.63 7.16
N GLN A 138 -10.67 2.26 8.33
CA GLN A 138 -11.96 2.84 8.71
C GLN A 138 -12.36 3.97 7.74
N CYS A 139 -11.43 4.80 7.33
CA CYS A 139 -11.69 5.87 6.39
C CYS A 139 -12.18 5.34 5.01
N VAL A 140 -11.68 4.21 4.55
CA VAL A 140 -12.19 3.55 3.33
C VAL A 140 -13.57 2.93 3.57
N ARG A 141 -13.80 2.33 4.74
CA ARG A 141 -15.12 1.82 5.12
C ARG A 141 -16.18 2.93 5.09
N ASP A 142 -15.88 4.04 5.76
CA ASP A 142 -16.81 5.19 5.83
C ASP A 142 -17.06 5.78 4.44
N TYR A 143 -16.01 5.85 3.61
CA TYR A 143 -16.15 6.24 2.21
C TYR A 143 -17.08 5.32 1.43
N VAL A 144 -16.93 4.00 1.58
CA VAL A 144 -17.81 3.02 0.89
C VAL A 144 -19.24 3.13 1.37
N MET A 145 -19.47 3.21 2.68
CA MET A 145 -20.79 3.32 3.28
C MET A 145 -21.53 4.61 2.87
N ASN A 146 -20.78 5.71 2.73
CA ASN A 146 -21.38 7.02 2.37
C ASN A 146 -21.66 7.15 0.85
N ASN A 147 -20.99 6.36 0.00
CA ASN A 147 -21.06 6.56 -1.44
C ASN A 147 -21.70 5.39 -2.21
N TYR A 148 -21.91 4.24 -1.58
CA TYR A 148 -22.48 3.06 -2.21
C TYR A 148 -23.58 2.45 -1.31
N PRO A 149 -24.67 1.90 -1.89
CA PRO A 149 -25.71 1.22 -1.13
C PRO A 149 -25.22 -0.18 -0.70
N VAL A 150 -24.36 -0.22 0.31
CA VAL A 150 -23.78 -1.47 0.86
C VAL A 150 -24.30 -1.67 2.27
N PRO A 151 -24.91 -2.83 2.61
CA PRO A 151 -25.27 -3.16 3.97
C PRO A 151 -24.02 -3.27 4.87
N ALA A 152 -24.12 -2.79 6.11
CA ALA A 152 -22.98 -2.72 7.02
C ALA A 152 -22.37 -4.10 7.32
N GLU A 153 -23.23 -5.13 7.43
CA GLU A 153 -22.83 -6.53 7.67
C GLU A 153 -22.06 -7.17 6.52
N LYS A 154 -22.12 -6.56 5.33
CA LYS A 154 -21.39 -7.00 4.14
C LYS A 154 -19.99 -6.41 4.03
N LEU A 155 -19.59 -5.56 4.97
CA LEU A 155 -18.33 -4.82 4.90
C LEU A 155 -17.55 -4.91 6.20
N THR A 156 -16.34 -5.43 6.12
CA THR A 156 -15.41 -5.57 7.26
C THR A 156 -14.15 -4.74 7.02
N VAL A 157 -13.67 -4.08 8.08
CA VAL A 157 -12.36 -3.41 8.05
C VAL A 157 -11.28 -4.43 8.39
N ILE A 158 -10.34 -4.61 7.48
CA ILE A 158 -9.12 -5.39 7.71
C ILE A 158 -7.94 -4.51 7.29
N GLN A 159 -7.20 -4.00 8.28
CA GLN A 159 -6.03 -3.19 8.01
C GLN A 159 -4.99 -4.00 7.23
N ARG A 160 -4.20 -3.31 6.45
CA ARG A 160 -3.08 -3.97 5.76
C ARG A 160 -1.98 -4.29 6.75
N GLY A 161 -1.60 -5.54 6.75
CA GLY A 161 -0.49 -6.02 7.56
C GLY A 161 0.87 -5.67 6.96
N VAL A 162 1.84 -5.51 7.85
CA VAL A 162 3.26 -5.51 7.55
C VAL A 162 3.89 -6.75 8.17
N ASP A 163 4.84 -7.33 7.44
CA ASP A 163 5.71 -8.38 7.99
C ASP A 163 6.72 -7.70 8.95
N VAL A 164 6.36 -7.66 10.23
CA VAL A 164 7.16 -6.96 11.24
C VAL A 164 8.56 -7.56 11.34
N ASP A 165 8.70 -8.88 11.23
CA ASP A 165 10.00 -9.57 11.33
C ASP A 165 10.92 -9.20 10.15
N ALA A 166 10.33 -8.88 9.00
CA ALA A 166 11.10 -8.42 7.83
C ALA A 166 11.71 -7.02 8.02
N PHE A 167 11.13 -6.21 8.92
CA PHE A 167 11.56 -4.84 9.19
C PHE A 167 12.29 -4.70 10.53
N HIS A 168 11.93 -5.52 11.53
CA HIS A 168 12.47 -5.42 12.88
C HIS A 168 13.89 -5.98 12.99
N GLN A 169 14.72 -5.38 13.85
CA GLN A 169 16.07 -5.85 14.24
C GLN A 169 17.11 -6.04 13.11
N ARG A 170 17.00 -5.30 12.01
CA ARG A 170 18.05 -5.29 11.01
C ARG A 170 19.00 -4.13 11.25
N GLU A 171 20.26 -4.45 11.52
CA GLU A 171 21.33 -3.47 11.43
C GLU A 171 21.71 -3.25 9.96
N LEU A 172 22.02 -1.99 9.61
CA LEU A 172 22.57 -1.70 8.30
C LEU A 172 23.94 -2.34 8.16
N SER A 173 24.14 -3.16 7.14
CA SER A 173 25.44 -3.76 6.90
C SER A 173 26.48 -2.68 6.51
N GLN A 174 27.70 -2.82 7.01
CA GLN A 174 28.79 -1.90 6.69
C GLN A 174 29.00 -1.77 5.17
N GLN A 175 28.91 -2.90 4.44
CA GLN A 175 28.99 -2.92 2.98
C GLN A 175 27.93 -2.06 2.29
N TRP A 176 26.68 -2.03 2.84
CA TRP A 176 25.63 -1.18 2.31
C TRP A 176 25.90 0.30 2.63
N LEU A 177 26.33 0.61 3.86
CA LEU A 177 26.68 1.97 4.28
C LEU A 177 27.85 2.53 3.45
N ASP A 178 28.89 1.77 3.19
CA ASP A 178 30.05 2.18 2.39
C ASP A 178 29.63 2.50 0.94
N ARG A 179 28.75 1.68 0.35
CA ARG A 179 28.20 1.96 -0.99
C ARG A 179 27.31 3.19 -0.98
N TRP A 180 26.49 3.31 0.04
CA TRP A 180 25.55 4.43 0.20
C TRP A 180 26.29 5.76 0.30
N PHE A 181 27.24 5.91 1.21
CA PHE A 181 27.96 7.18 1.39
C PHE A 181 28.97 7.48 0.27
N ARG A 182 29.40 6.48 -0.49
CA ARG A 182 30.11 6.73 -1.75
C ARG A 182 29.22 7.32 -2.82
N GLN A 183 27.98 6.86 -2.90
CA GLN A 183 27.00 7.37 -3.87
C GLN A 183 26.42 8.72 -3.44
N TYR A 184 26.23 8.92 -2.15
CA TYR A 184 25.61 10.11 -1.57
C TYR A 184 26.49 10.71 -0.44
N PRO A 185 27.69 11.22 -0.77
CA PRO A 185 28.62 11.72 0.25
C PRO A 185 28.08 12.91 1.03
N GLN A 186 27.17 13.69 0.46
CA GLN A 186 26.51 14.83 1.12
C GLN A 186 25.61 14.40 2.30
N LEU A 187 25.28 13.12 2.43
CA LEU A 187 24.45 12.58 3.53
C LEU A 187 25.28 12.12 4.73
N ALA A 188 26.60 12.03 4.60
CA ALA A 188 27.46 11.58 5.68
C ALA A 188 27.38 12.52 6.89
N GLY A 189 27.10 11.97 8.07
CA GLY A 189 26.96 12.73 9.33
C GLY A 189 25.74 13.64 9.39
N LYS A 190 24.79 13.50 8.48
CA LYS A 190 23.53 14.26 8.49
C LYS A 190 22.42 13.50 9.19
N LYS A 191 21.45 14.26 9.78
CA LYS A 191 20.16 13.78 10.19
C LYS A 191 19.26 13.63 8.96
N ILE A 192 18.83 12.42 8.69
CA ILE A 192 18.11 12.08 7.46
C ILE A 192 16.61 12.14 7.67
N ILE A 193 15.96 13.05 6.94
CA ILE A 193 14.50 13.21 6.93
C ILE A 193 13.97 12.64 5.62
N MET A 194 13.26 11.52 5.70
CA MET A 194 12.82 10.78 4.52
C MET A 194 11.35 11.04 4.20
N MET A 195 11.05 11.28 2.93
CA MET A 195 9.69 11.29 2.40
C MET A 195 9.54 10.19 1.34
N PRO A 196 8.99 9.03 1.70
CA PRO A 196 8.75 7.95 0.76
C PRO A 196 7.41 8.09 0.06
N GLY A 197 7.38 7.85 -1.24
CA GLY A 197 6.15 7.81 -2.00
C GLY A 197 6.36 8.23 -3.44
N ARG A 198 5.46 7.75 -4.29
CA ARG A 198 5.44 8.11 -5.71
C ARG A 198 5.33 9.63 -5.87
N ILE A 199 6.06 10.18 -6.82
CA ILE A 199 5.99 11.60 -7.16
C ILE A 199 4.60 11.92 -7.72
N SER A 200 3.81 12.67 -6.96
CA SER A 200 2.46 13.11 -7.37
C SER A 200 1.96 14.24 -6.46
N ARG A 201 1.19 15.18 -7.00
CA ARG A 201 0.76 16.40 -6.29
C ARG A 201 0.08 16.13 -4.94
N TRP A 202 -0.70 15.06 -4.85
CA TRP A 202 -1.44 14.74 -3.63
C TRP A 202 -0.60 14.07 -2.53
N LYS A 203 0.63 13.67 -2.85
CA LYS A 203 1.55 13.08 -1.85
C LYS A 203 2.24 14.12 -0.96
N GLY A 204 2.20 15.42 -1.33
CA GLY A 204 2.67 16.51 -0.48
C GLY A 204 4.17 16.80 -0.56
N GLN A 205 4.83 16.47 -1.70
CA GLN A 205 6.26 16.78 -1.86
C GLN A 205 6.55 18.30 -1.82
N LEU A 206 5.60 19.15 -2.25
CA LEU A 206 5.74 20.61 -2.12
C LEU A 206 5.74 21.04 -0.65
N ASP A 207 4.84 20.47 0.16
CA ASP A 207 4.79 20.75 1.61
C ASP A 207 6.07 20.27 2.29
N PHE A 208 6.61 19.11 1.85
CA PHE A 208 7.89 18.60 2.35
C PHE A 208 9.04 19.56 2.06
N LEU A 209 9.13 20.12 0.85
CA LEU A 209 10.13 21.12 0.51
C LEU A 209 9.96 22.38 1.36
N ALA A 210 8.72 22.87 1.55
CA ALA A 210 8.43 24.01 2.40
C ALA A 210 8.80 23.75 3.87
N MET A 211 8.52 22.55 4.38
CA MET A 211 8.91 22.10 5.72
C MET A 211 10.44 22.05 5.86
N MET A 212 11.13 21.45 4.90
CA MET A 212 12.59 21.35 4.91
C MET A 212 13.25 22.74 4.88
N ALA A 213 12.70 23.69 4.11
CA ALA A 213 13.23 25.08 4.08
C ALA A 213 13.16 25.78 5.45
N LYS A 214 12.17 25.43 6.28
CA LYS A 214 12.08 25.91 7.67
C LYS A 214 13.06 25.16 8.57
N LEU A 215 13.03 23.82 8.50
CA LEU A 215 13.82 22.94 9.36
C LEU A 215 15.33 23.20 9.24
N VAL A 216 15.88 23.32 8.01
CA VAL A 216 17.32 23.48 7.80
C VAL A 216 17.88 24.83 8.24
N ARG A 217 17.04 25.86 8.46
CA ARG A 217 17.44 27.13 9.04
C ARG A 217 17.80 26.99 10.52
N GLU A 218 17.04 26.18 11.24
CA GLU A 218 17.25 25.90 12.66
C GLU A 218 18.19 24.72 12.87
N ARG A 219 18.16 23.76 11.95
CA ARG A 219 18.93 22.50 12.00
C ARG A 219 19.72 22.28 10.69
N PRO A 220 20.87 22.93 10.52
CA PRO A 220 21.69 22.83 9.30
C PRO A 220 22.33 21.43 9.12
N ASP A 221 22.30 20.59 10.15
CA ASP A 221 22.70 19.20 10.15
C ASP A 221 21.69 18.26 9.47
N CYS A 222 20.46 18.73 9.17
CA CYS A 222 19.43 17.92 8.51
C CYS A 222 19.62 17.87 6.99
N HIS A 223 19.25 16.72 6.39
CA HIS A 223 19.15 16.53 4.96
C HIS A 223 17.87 15.75 4.60
N GLY A 224 17.07 16.29 3.70
CA GLY A 224 15.84 15.66 3.21
C GLY A 224 16.12 14.68 2.07
N ILE A 225 15.48 13.51 2.09
CA ILE A 225 15.49 12.59 0.94
C ILE A 225 14.06 12.29 0.49
N ILE A 226 13.79 12.49 -0.80
CA ILE A 226 12.51 12.11 -1.42
C ILE A 226 12.74 10.82 -2.19
N VAL A 227 12.01 9.76 -1.79
CA VAL A 227 12.20 8.41 -2.31
C VAL A 227 10.94 7.95 -3.03
N GLY A 228 11.03 7.86 -4.34
CA GLY A 228 9.96 7.43 -5.24
C GLY A 228 10.14 8.02 -6.63
N GLY A 229 9.60 7.34 -7.63
CA GLY A 229 9.64 7.80 -9.02
C GLY A 229 8.36 8.50 -9.44
N ALA A 230 8.43 9.28 -10.51
CA ALA A 230 7.26 9.74 -11.24
C ALA A 230 6.65 8.59 -12.08
N GLU A 231 5.34 8.62 -12.29
CA GLU A 231 4.72 7.72 -13.27
C GLU A 231 5.15 8.13 -14.68
N PRO A 232 5.38 7.16 -15.60
CA PRO A 232 5.68 7.48 -16.99
C PRO A 232 4.64 8.43 -17.59
N GLY A 233 5.12 9.51 -18.24
CA GLY A 233 4.29 10.58 -18.80
C GLY A 233 3.81 11.64 -17.80
N LYS A 234 4.28 11.59 -16.54
CA LYS A 234 3.96 12.58 -15.50
C LYS A 234 5.22 13.20 -14.89
N GLU A 235 6.31 13.20 -15.61
CA GLU A 235 7.61 13.71 -15.18
C GLU A 235 7.60 15.22 -14.93
N HIS A 236 6.74 15.96 -15.58
CA HIS A 236 6.60 17.43 -15.42
C HIS A 236 6.42 17.90 -13.97
N PHE A 237 5.85 17.06 -13.10
CA PHE A 237 5.73 17.41 -11.68
C PHE A 237 7.06 17.24 -10.93
N LEU A 238 7.91 16.34 -11.34
CA LEU A 238 9.26 16.24 -10.83
C LEU A 238 10.09 17.48 -11.19
N ASP A 239 9.99 17.96 -12.44
CA ASP A 239 10.64 19.19 -12.89
C ASP A 239 10.17 20.42 -12.07
N GLU A 240 8.88 20.46 -11.73
CA GLU A 240 8.32 21.49 -10.86
C GLU A 240 8.93 21.44 -9.44
N LEU A 241 9.05 20.22 -8.88
CA LEU A 241 9.67 20.02 -7.57
C LEU A 241 11.16 20.41 -7.57
N GLU A 242 11.89 20.13 -8.62
CA GLU A 242 13.30 20.53 -8.75
C GLU A 242 13.46 22.05 -8.82
N LYS A 243 12.57 22.73 -9.55
CA LYS A 243 12.52 24.21 -9.57
C LYS A 243 12.20 24.77 -8.21
N GLU A 244 11.23 24.21 -7.51
CA GLU A 244 10.83 24.65 -6.17
C GLU A 244 11.96 24.41 -5.15
N ARG A 245 12.65 23.26 -5.21
CA ARG A 245 13.84 22.97 -4.41
C ARG A 245 14.91 24.06 -4.60
N SER A 246 15.18 24.44 -5.85
CA SER A 246 16.16 25.50 -6.15
C SER A 246 15.70 26.87 -5.67
N ARG A 247 14.40 27.20 -5.84
CA ARG A 247 13.80 28.46 -5.36
C ARG A 247 13.91 28.63 -3.83
N LEU A 248 13.86 27.52 -3.10
CA LEU A 248 13.95 27.48 -1.63
C LEU A 248 15.38 27.30 -1.11
N ASP A 249 16.41 27.37 -1.96
CA ASP A 249 17.82 27.15 -1.61
C ASP A 249 18.10 25.79 -0.97
N LEU A 250 17.36 24.76 -1.40
CA LEU A 250 17.46 23.38 -0.87
C LEU A 250 18.29 22.44 -1.73
N THR A 251 18.97 22.91 -2.77
CA THR A 251 19.71 22.05 -3.70
C THR A 251 20.72 21.14 -2.99
N GLU A 252 21.43 21.68 -1.99
CA GLU A 252 22.41 20.94 -1.16
C GLU A 252 21.78 20.36 0.12
N LYS A 253 20.46 20.47 0.31
CA LYS A 253 19.76 20.06 1.53
C LYS A 253 18.66 19.04 1.29
N VAL A 254 18.25 18.81 0.04
CA VAL A 254 17.24 17.81 -0.34
C VAL A 254 17.69 17.05 -1.59
N SER A 255 17.65 15.73 -1.53
CA SER A 255 18.01 14.84 -2.65
C SER A 255 16.80 14.03 -3.12
N PHE A 256 16.60 13.97 -4.45
CA PHE A 256 15.64 13.06 -5.08
C PHE A 256 16.36 11.74 -5.42
N LEU A 257 15.91 10.63 -4.85
CA LEU A 257 16.58 9.33 -5.00
C LEU A 257 15.94 8.43 -6.06
N GLY A 258 14.80 8.85 -6.64
CA GLY A 258 14.05 8.05 -7.58
C GLY A 258 13.44 6.80 -6.95
N GLN A 259 13.09 5.83 -7.79
CA GLN A 259 12.54 4.55 -7.35
C GLN A 259 13.62 3.68 -6.71
N ARG A 260 13.34 3.16 -5.51
CA ARG A 260 14.26 2.31 -4.74
C ARG A 260 13.61 0.97 -4.39
N ASN A 261 14.45 -0.08 -4.25
CA ASN A 261 14.02 -1.42 -3.85
C ASN A 261 14.52 -1.81 -2.45
N ASP A 262 15.46 -1.04 -1.89
CA ASP A 262 16.06 -1.23 -0.57
C ASP A 262 15.39 -0.38 0.53
N MET A 263 14.06 -0.30 0.48
CA MET A 263 13.26 0.56 1.37
C MET A 263 13.50 0.27 2.86
N THR A 264 13.69 -1.00 3.25
CA THR A 264 13.99 -1.36 4.64
C THR A 264 15.27 -0.68 5.13
N ASN A 265 16.33 -0.68 4.30
CA ASN A 265 17.57 0.00 4.66
C ASN A 265 17.41 1.51 4.73
N LEU A 266 16.58 2.09 3.86
CA LEU A 266 16.30 3.53 3.87
C LEU A 266 15.48 3.95 5.11
N TYR A 267 14.53 3.13 5.57
CA TYR A 267 13.84 3.38 6.84
C TYR A 267 14.83 3.35 8.01
N LEU A 268 15.67 2.31 8.09
CA LEU A 268 16.69 2.17 9.15
C LEU A 268 17.75 3.29 9.13
N LEU A 269 18.06 3.84 7.95
CA LEU A 269 18.98 4.97 7.81
C LEU A 269 18.36 6.29 8.26
N SER A 270 17.04 6.41 8.18
CA SER A 270 16.32 7.66 8.39
C SER A 270 16.08 7.94 9.87
N ASP A 271 16.32 9.17 10.31
CA ASP A 271 16.00 9.62 11.66
C ASP A 271 14.50 9.89 11.82
N VAL A 272 13.83 10.38 10.77
CA VAL A 272 12.38 10.63 10.75
C VAL A 272 11.82 10.36 9.34
N VAL A 273 10.65 9.73 9.28
CA VAL A 273 9.89 9.57 8.04
C VAL A 273 8.71 10.52 8.04
N CYS A 274 8.49 11.21 6.94
CA CYS A 274 7.41 12.18 6.74
C CYS A 274 6.33 11.64 5.80
N HIS A 275 5.07 11.76 6.20
CA HIS A 275 3.92 11.43 5.37
C HIS A 275 2.97 12.62 5.28
N MET A 276 3.05 13.38 4.19
CA MET A 276 2.39 14.70 4.04
C MET A 276 1.28 14.68 2.97
N SER A 277 0.61 13.55 2.77
CA SER A 277 -0.47 13.45 1.76
C SER A 277 -1.54 14.50 1.99
N THR A 278 -1.78 15.36 0.97
CA THR A 278 -2.76 16.46 1.00
C THR A 278 -4.21 15.99 0.84
N LYS A 279 -4.41 14.70 0.53
CA LYS A 279 -5.70 14.03 0.49
C LYS A 279 -5.68 12.81 1.40
N PRO A 280 -6.83 12.39 1.94
CA PRO A 280 -6.91 11.17 2.75
C PRO A 280 -6.33 9.97 2.00
N GLU A 281 -5.31 9.36 2.55
CA GLU A 281 -4.72 8.13 2.00
C GLU A 281 -5.51 6.91 2.50
N PRO A 282 -5.76 5.92 1.64
CA PRO A 282 -6.56 4.76 2.04
C PRO A 282 -5.96 3.97 3.21
N PHE A 283 -4.62 3.88 3.30
CA PHE A 283 -3.95 3.18 4.38
C PHE A 283 -2.62 3.85 4.80
N GLY A 284 -1.72 4.14 3.82
CA GLY A 284 -0.39 4.70 4.15
C GLY A 284 0.62 3.61 4.52
N ARG A 285 0.83 2.63 3.63
CA ARG A 285 1.72 1.49 3.88
C ARG A 285 3.13 1.89 4.34
N THR A 286 3.70 2.98 3.77
CA THR A 286 5.02 3.51 4.14
C THR A 286 5.11 3.94 5.61
N VAL A 287 3.99 4.36 6.20
CA VAL A 287 3.89 4.68 7.64
C VAL A 287 4.09 3.42 8.47
N THR A 288 3.34 2.36 8.17
CA THR A 288 3.43 1.10 8.92
C THR A 288 4.81 0.44 8.76
N GLU A 289 5.40 0.48 7.55
CA GLU A 289 6.74 -0.04 7.28
C GLU A 289 7.83 0.71 8.05
N ALA A 290 7.78 2.05 8.07
CA ALA A 290 8.73 2.87 8.83
C ALA A 290 8.63 2.60 10.34
N LEU A 291 7.41 2.58 10.88
CA LEU A 291 7.19 2.26 12.30
C LEU A 291 7.66 0.84 12.65
N ALA A 292 7.45 -0.14 11.77
CA ALA A 292 7.94 -1.52 11.96
C ALA A 292 9.48 -1.60 11.93
N SER A 293 10.15 -0.67 11.25
CA SER A 293 11.62 -0.53 11.28
C SER A 293 12.14 0.21 12.52
N GLY A 294 11.26 0.66 13.43
CA GLY A 294 11.63 1.47 14.59
C GLY A 294 11.87 2.95 14.28
N THR A 295 11.58 3.40 13.05
CA THR A 295 11.78 4.78 12.64
C THR A 295 10.53 5.62 12.94
N PRO A 296 10.66 6.75 13.67
CA PRO A 296 9.54 7.62 13.98
C PRO A 296 8.95 8.23 12.72
N VAL A 297 7.62 8.36 12.70
CA VAL A 297 6.88 8.91 11.58
C VAL A 297 6.14 10.16 12.00
N VAL A 298 6.27 11.23 11.24
CA VAL A 298 5.40 12.42 11.34
C VAL A 298 4.45 12.43 10.15
N ALA A 299 3.15 12.57 10.41
CA ALA A 299 2.14 12.59 9.35
C ALA A 299 1.01 13.57 9.63
N TYR A 300 0.40 14.09 8.56
CA TYR A 300 -0.88 14.81 8.70
C TYR A 300 -1.97 13.89 9.25
N ASN A 301 -2.73 14.38 10.21
CA ASN A 301 -3.86 13.66 10.84
C ASN A 301 -5.02 13.52 9.85
N ARG A 302 -4.84 12.62 8.85
CA ARG A 302 -5.74 12.48 7.70
C ARG A 302 -5.69 11.06 7.14
N GLY A 303 -6.87 10.46 6.94
CA GLY A 303 -7.03 9.15 6.30
C GLY A 303 -6.45 7.96 7.07
N GLY A 304 -6.20 6.85 6.38
CA GLY A 304 -5.72 5.60 6.98
C GLY A 304 -4.31 5.69 7.58
N ALA A 305 -3.46 6.61 7.10
CA ALA A 305 -2.15 6.87 7.70
C ALA A 305 -2.29 7.41 9.14
N ALA A 306 -3.25 8.31 9.37
CA ALA A 306 -3.55 8.81 10.71
C ALA A 306 -4.10 7.71 11.62
N GLU A 307 -4.94 6.79 11.11
CA GLU A 307 -5.43 5.65 11.89
C GLU A 307 -4.29 4.76 12.39
N THR A 308 -3.27 4.54 11.53
CA THR A 308 -2.08 3.79 11.92
C THR A 308 -1.29 4.52 13.01
N LEU A 309 -1.03 5.82 12.83
CA LEU A 309 -0.30 6.60 13.83
C LEU A 309 -1.06 6.75 15.15
N GLN A 310 -2.37 6.93 15.13
CA GLN A 310 -3.18 6.96 16.37
C GLN A 310 -3.01 5.68 17.20
N ALA A 311 -2.78 4.57 16.53
CA ALA A 311 -2.64 3.28 17.19
C ALA A 311 -1.21 2.93 17.61
N CYS A 312 -0.22 3.37 16.84
CA CYS A 312 1.18 2.93 16.98
C CYS A 312 2.11 4.04 17.50
N PHE A 313 1.84 5.31 17.14
CA PHE A 313 2.77 6.41 17.41
C PHE A 313 2.04 7.76 17.33
N ARG A 314 1.22 8.04 18.31
CA ARG A 314 0.31 9.20 18.34
C ARG A 314 1.02 10.56 18.32
N GLU A 315 2.23 10.64 18.89
CA GLU A 315 3.04 11.85 18.94
C GLU A 315 3.43 12.39 17.54
N GLY A 316 3.42 11.53 16.54
CA GLY A 316 3.73 11.89 15.16
C GLY A 316 2.60 12.53 14.40
N LEU A 317 1.40 12.70 14.99
CA LEU A 317 0.27 13.33 14.31
C LEU A 317 0.35 14.84 14.34
N VAL A 318 0.14 15.44 13.18
CA VAL A 318 0.14 16.90 12.96
C VAL A 318 -1.16 17.32 12.30
N ALA A 319 -1.65 18.52 12.62
CA ALA A 319 -2.82 19.10 11.96
C ALA A 319 -2.63 19.13 10.43
N PRO A 320 -3.67 18.77 9.65
CA PRO A 320 -3.58 18.79 8.20
C PRO A 320 -3.17 20.17 7.66
N ASP A 321 -2.27 20.16 6.66
CA ASP A 321 -1.80 21.33 5.93
C ASP A 321 -1.04 22.37 6.80
N ASN A 322 -0.67 22.01 8.04
CA ASN A 322 0.12 22.84 8.95
C ASN A 322 1.62 22.51 8.85
N VAL A 323 2.30 23.12 7.90
CA VAL A 323 3.73 22.92 7.62
C VAL A 323 4.60 23.37 8.80
N ASP A 324 4.21 24.41 9.54
CA ASP A 324 4.96 24.92 10.70
C ASP A 324 4.95 23.92 11.86
N GLU A 325 3.78 23.42 12.22
CA GLU A 325 3.64 22.37 13.22
C GLU A 325 4.37 21.08 12.81
N PHE A 326 4.37 20.80 11.51
CA PHE A 326 5.07 19.63 10.97
C PHE A 326 6.59 19.76 11.16
N ALA A 327 7.18 20.90 10.83
CA ALA A 327 8.61 21.17 11.05
C ALA A 327 8.99 21.05 12.54
N GLN A 328 8.16 21.62 13.43
CA GLN A 328 8.34 21.50 14.87
C GLN A 328 8.24 20.04 15.36
N ALA A 329 7.28 19.26 14.82
CA ALA A 329 7.15 17.86 15.16
C ALA A 329 8.39 17.06 14.73
N VAL A 330 8.89 17.26 13.51
CA VAL A 330 10.14 16.64 13.04
C VAL A 330 11.32 17.02 13.95
N SER A 331 11.46 18.28 14.31
CA SER A 331 12.54 18.74 15.22
C SER A 331 12.45 18.05 16.59
N ARG A 332 11.24 17.95 17.17
CA ARG A 332 11.04 17.20 18.44
C ARG A 332 11.43 15.72 18.34
N MET A 333 11.11 15.04 17.22
CA MET A 333 11.49 13.64 17.03
C MET A 333 13.02 13.47 16.96
N LEU A 334 13.72 14.41 16.32
CA LEU A 334 15.18 14.39 16.25
C LEU A 334 15.85 14.59 17.62
N ASP A 335 15.24 15.37 18.51
CA ASP A 335 15.75 15.63 19.86
C ASP A 335 15.42 14.49 20.85
N ALA A 336 14.29 13.82 20.66
CA ALA A 336 13.84 12.74 21.57
C ALA A 336 14.64 11.43 21.41
N GLY A 337 15.35 11.26 20.28
CA GLY A 337 16.02 9.99 19.95
C GLY A 337 15.04 8.89 19.50
N PRO A 338 15.53 7.67 19.28
CA PRO A 338 14.70 6.58 18.75
C PRO A 338 13.61 6.17 19.77
N PRO A 339 12.33 6.25 19.37
CA PRO A 339 11.22 5.88 20.26
C PRO A 339 11.07 4.36 20.36
N ALA A 340 10.45 3.90 21.46
CA ALA A 340 9.92 2.55 21.55
C ALA A 340 8.59 2.48 20.80
N ILE A 341 8.60 1.83 19.62
CA ILE A 341 7.41 1.69 18.76
C ILE A 341 6.91 0.25 18.85
N GLU A 342 5.65 0.08 19.25
CA GLU A 342 4.97 -1.21 19.20
C GLU A 342 3.96 -1.23 18.04
N ILE A 343 4.03 -2.25 17.21
CA ILE A 343 3.06 -2.47 16.13
C ILE A 343 1.95 -3.39 16.67
N PRO A 344 0.73 -2.88 16.92
CA PRO A 344 -0.39 -3.70 17.37
C PRO A 344 -0.67 -4.84 16.40
N TYR A 345 -1.12 -6.00 16.93
CA TYR A 345 -1.33 -7.22 16.16
C TYR A 345 -2.15 -7.00 14.90
N ARG A 346 -3.20 -6.18 14.96
CA ARG A 346 -4.06 -5.88 13.80
C ARG A 346 -3.36 -5.27 12.58
N PHE A 347 -2.13 -4.73 12.73
CA PHE A 347 -1.31 -4.21 11.64
C PHE A 347 -0.21 -5.19 11.19
N ARG A 348 -0.20 -6.41 11.71
CA ARG A 348 0.72 -7.46 11.29
C ARG A 348 0.12 -8.28 10.14
N LEU A 349 0.99 -8.85 9.31
CA LEU A 349 0.57 -9.64 8.14
C LEU A 349 -0.27 -10.85 8.55
N GLU A 350 0.11 -11.50 9.65
CA GLU A 350 -0.60 -12.66 10.21
C GLU A 350 -2.05 -12.31 10.55
N ALA A 351 -2.26 -11.18 11.23
CA ALA A 351 -3.60 -10.72 11.60
C ALA A 351 -4.47 -10.38 10.37
N GLN A 352 -3.85 -9.77 9.34
CA GLN A 352 -4.54 -9.51 8.07
C GLN A 352 -5.00 -10.81 7.43
N THR A 353 -4.14 -11.84 7.42
CA THR A 353 -4.46 -13.13 6.81
C THR A 353 -5.54 -13.85 7.60
N GLU A 354 -5.43 -13.91 8.92
CA GLU A 354 -6.43 -14.53 9.79
C GLU A 354 -7.81 -13.89 9.64
N ALA A 355 -7.87 -12.56 9.69
CA ALA A 355 -9.13 -11.85 9.50
C ALA A 355 -9.71 -12.06 8.09
N SER A 356 -8.87 -12.16 7.07
CA SER A 356 -9.32 -12.45 5.70
C SER A 356 -9.86 -13.87 5.55
N LEU A 357 -9.21 -14.86 6.18
CA LEU A 357 -9.67 -16.24 6.20
C LEU A 357 -11.00 -16.38 6.96
N ALA A 358 -11.17 -15.70 8.09
CA ALA A 358 -12.44 -15.67 8.83
C ALA A 358 -13.58 -15.10 7.97
N VAL A 359 -13.33 -14.06 7.17
CA VAL A 359 -14.29 -13.55 6.18
C VAL A 359 -14.60 -14.61 5.14
N TYR A 360 -13.61 -15.33 4.61
CA TYR A 360 -13.83 -16.36 3.61
C TYR A 360 -14.70 -17.50 4.16
N GLU A 361 -14.42 -17.98 5.37
CA GLU A 361 -15.21 -19.03 6.03
C GLU A 361 -16.68 -18.59 6.23
N THR A 362 -16.89 -17.37 6.70
CA THR A 362 -18.23 -16.79 6.86
C THR A 362 -18.99 -16.75 5.54
N VAL A 363 -18.33 -16.31 4.46
CA VAL A 363 -18.96 -16.23 3.14
C VAL A 363 -19.29 -17.61 2.60
N LEU A 364 -18.40 -18.61 2.79
CA LEU A 364 -18.65 -20.00 2.36
C LEU A 364 -19.83 -20.62 3.10
N GLN A 365 -19.94 -20.43 4.42
CA GLN A 365 -21.10 -20.87 5.21
C GLN A 365 -22.41 -20.26 4.71
N ASN A 366 -22.41 -18.93 4.43
CA ASN A 366 -23.58 -18.23 3.92
C ASN A 366 -23.98 -18.64 2.49
N THR A 367 -23.02 -19.06 1.67
CA THR A 367 -23.29 -19.53 0.30
C THR A 367 -23.75 -20.99 0.26
N ALA A 368 -23.23 -21.84 1.15
CA ALA A 368 -23.70 -23.22 1.28
C ALA A 368 -25.17 -23.33 1.69
N GLY A 369 -25.69 -22.39 2.49
CA GLY A 369 -27.10 -22.32 2.87
C GLY A 369 -28.04 -21.77 1.79
N ARG A 370 -27.54 -21.39 0.61
CA ARG A 370 -28.32 -20.84 -0.52
C ARG A 370 -28.50 -21.84 -1.67
N SER A 371 -28.04 -23.08 -1.52
CA SER A 371 -28.14 -24.18 -2.50
C SER A 371 -29.42 -25.01 -2.35
#